data_ef0322c55015c8f23132899d80c523a4
#
_entry.id   ef0322c55015c8f23132899d80c523a4
#
_cell.length_a   1.000
_cell.length_b   1.000
_cell.length_c   1.000
_cell.angle_alpha   90.00
_cell.angle_beta   90.00
_cell.angle_gamma   90.00
#
_symmetry.space_group_name_H-M   'P 1'
#
loop_
_entity.id
_entity.type
_entity.pdbx_description
1 polymer ?
#
loop_
_entity_poly.entity_id
_entity_poly.type
_entity_poly.pdbx_seq_one_letter_code
_entity_poly.pdbx_strand_id
1 'polypeptide(L)'
;RAPLAMDTFPVTGMVKTASLNSIVTDSSPGMASYVTGNKHNNNQEGVFPDDTTDAFDNPRVEYLSEYLHRTQGKALGLVTTSDVSDATPAANAIHTANRRAGTGIVDQYLDDRGLHGLTVLMGGGRTWFLPAGTPGSGRSNATDYALNAYEAHTAGLVNRWQASAGALDANRD
;
A
#
# COMPACT_ATOMS: atom_id res chain seq x y z
N ARG A 1 -2.37 37.79 -14.81
CA ARG A 1 -2.43 36.32 -14.89
C ARG A 1 -3.88 35.94 -15.19
N ALA A 2 -4.13 35.11 -16.19
CA ALA A 2 -5.46 34.57 -16.44
C ALA A 2 -5.90 33.69 -15.26
N PRO A 3 -7.17 33.70 -14.84
CA PRO A 3 -7.68 32.84 -13.80
C PRO A 3 -7.57 31.35 -14.24
N LEU A 4 -7.31 30.48 -13.28
CA LEU A 4 -7.37 29.04 -13.51
C LEU A 4 -8.83 28.57 -13.53
N ALA A 5 -9.10 27.43 -14.13
CA ALA A 5 -10.45 26.85 -14.14
C ALA A 5 -11.00 26.66 -12.72
N MET A 6 -10.15 26.31 -11.75
CA MET A 6 -10.54 26.15 -10.35
C MET A 6 -10.99 27.45 -9.68
N ASP A 7 -10.53 28.62 -10.15
CA ASP A 7 -10.93 29.92 -9.60
C ASP A 7 -12.40 30.26 -9.92
N THR A 8 -13.02 29.50 -10.81
CA THR A 8 -14.43 29.68 -11.22
C THR A 8 -15.38 28.71 -10.48
N PHE A 9 -14.88 27.84 -9.60
CA PHE A 9 -15.74 26.92 -8.86
C PHE A 9 -16.65 27.67 -7.88
N PRO A 10 -17.94 27.30 -7.82
CA PRO A 10 -18.93 28.03 -7.02
C PRO A 10 -18.76 27.83 -5.51
N VAL A 11 -18.01 26.84 -5.10
CA VAL A 11 -17.81 26.48 -3.68
C VAL A 11 -16.34 26.29 -3.41
N THR A 12 -15.86 26.88 -2.32
CA THR A 12 -14.49 26.74 -1.82
C THR A 12 -14.53 26.25 -0.39
N GLY A 13 -13.60 25.38 -0.04
CA GLY A 13 -13.43 24.84 1.31
C GLY A 13 -11.98 24.82 1.75
N MET A 14 -11.75 24.68 3.05
CA MET A 14 -10.43 24.50 3.65
C MET A 14 -10.33 23.12 4.29
N VAL A 15 -9.18 22.45 4.11
CA VAL A 15 -8.90 21.13 4.68
C VAL A 15 -7.74 21.23 5.66
N LYS A 16 -7.91 20.65 6.86
CA LYS A 16 -6.82 20.48 7.81
C LYS A 16 -6.01 19.24 7.42
N THR A 17 -4.77 19.44 7.02
CA THR A 17 -3.91 18.39 6.49
C THR A 17 -2.96 17.79 7.54
N ALA A 18 -3.01 18.20 8.81
CA ALA A 18 -2.18 17.66 9.88
C ALA A 18 -2.42 16.15 10.06
N SER A 19 -1.35 15.39 10.32
CA SER A 19 -1.42 14.00 10.82
C SER A 19 -1.75 13.97 12.33
N LEU A 20 -1.84 12.79 12.95
CA LEU A 20 -2.08 12.69 14.39
C LEU A 20 -0.92 13.24 15.23
N ASN A 21 0.30 13.02 14.81
CA ASN A 21 1.52 13.36 15.55
C ASN A 21 2.31 14.52 14.98
N SER A 22 1.82 15.20 13.92
CA SER A 22 2.55 16.31 13.29
C SER A 22 1.60 17.32 12.62
N ILE A 23 1.96 18.60 12.73
CA ILE A 23 1.28 19.69 12.00
C ILE A 23 1.46 19.52 10.49
N VAL A 24 2.62 19.01 10.06
CA VAL A 24 2.92 18.72 8.66
C VAL A 24 2.81 17.21 8.45
N THR A 25 1.82 16.78 7.68
CA THR A 25 1.64 15.38 7.30
C THR A 25 2.66 14.95 6.26
N ASP A 26 3.06 13.68 6.26
CA ASP A 26 3.64 13.06 5.08
C ASP A 26 2.56 12.42 4.18
N SER A 27 2.95 11.84 3.06
CA SER A 27 2.01 11.28 2.08
C SER A 27 1.31 10.00 2.54
N SER A 28 1.89 9.21 3.47
CA SER A 28 1.28 7.99 4.01
C SER A 28 -0.03 8.29 4.73
N PRO A 29 -0.02 9.03 5.87
CA PRO A 29 -1.26 9.38 6.56
C PRO A 29 -2.15 10.31 5.73
N GLY A 30 -1.56 11.10 4.81
CA GLY A 30 -2.33 11.92 3.89
C GLY A 30 -3.25 11.09 3.02
N MET A 31 -2.70 10.11 2.29
CA MET A 31 -3.50 9.22 1.45
C MET A 31 -4.39 8.30 2.27
N ALA A 32 -3.86 7.69 3.34
CA ALA A 32 -4.65 6.83 4.21
C ALA A 32 -5.91 7.54 4.75
N SER A 33 -5.81 8.84 5.06
CA SER A 33 -6.97 9.63 5.50
C SER A 33 -8.06 9.76 4.43
N TYR A 34 -7.71 9.85 3.14
CA TYR A 34 -8.68 9.90 2.06
C TYR A 34 -9.45 8.58 1.89
N VAL A 35 -8.79 7.46 2.12
CA VAL A 35 -9.35 6.13 1.83
C VAL A 35 -9.84 5.37 3.07
N THR A 36 -9.64 5.91 4.28
CA THR A 36 -10.16 5.35 5.53
C THR A 36 -11.11 6.29 6.28
N GLY A 37 -11.06 7.60 5.98
CA GLY A 37 -11.74 8.62 6.78
C GLY A 37 -11.10 8.89 8.15
N ASN A 38 -9.96 8.28 8.46
CA ASN A 38 -9.27 8.40 9.74
C ASN A 38 -7.92 9.08 9.56
N LYS A 39 -7.44 9.75 10.62
CA LYS A 39 -6.08 10.26 10.67
C LYS A 39 -5.12 9.21 11.24
N HIS A 40 -3.90 9.25 10.75
CA HIS A 40 -2.80 8.36 11.14
C HIS A 40 -1.57 9.16 11.55
N ASN A 41 -0.60 8.54 12.21
CA ASN A 41 0.70 9.15 12.44
C ASN A 41 1.51 9.23 11.14
N ASN A 42 2.48 10.13 11.07
CA ASN A 42 3.44 10.13 9.96
C ASN A 42 4.09 8.76 9.82
N ASN A 43 4.36 8.35 8.59
CA ASN A 43 4.82 7.03 8.16
C ASN A 43 3.79 5.88 8.23
N GLN A 44 2.62 6.06 8.84
CA GLN A 44 1.61 5.00 8.95
C GLN A 44 0.66 4.97 7.76
N GLU A 45 0.28 3.78 7.37
CA GLU A 45 -0.62 3.46 6.25
C GLU A 45 -1.73 2.55 6.75
N GLY A 46 -2.94 3.06 6.90
CA GLY A 46 -4.13 2.31 7.27
C GLY A 46 -4.05 1.53 8.59
N VAL A 47 -3.32 2.03 9.56
CA VAL A 47 -3.23 1.42 10.89
C VAL A 47 -3.40 2.48 11.98
N PHE A 48 -3.97 2.08 13.12
CA PHE A 48 -3.90 2.88 14.32
C PHE A 48 -2.53 2.73 15.00
N PRO A 49 -2.02 3.78 15.65
CA PRO A 49 -0.80 3.67 16.42
C PRO A 49 -0.97 2.70 17.60
N ASP A 50 0.08 1.99 17.94
CA ASP A 50 0.23 1.20 19.15
C ASP A 50 1.58 1.45 19.84
N ASP A 51 1.95 0.65 20.83
CA ASP A 51 3.17 0.81 21.62
C ASP A 51 4.32 -0.11 21.15
N THR A 52 4.15 -0.85 20.05
CA THR A 52 5.17 -1.74 19.51
C THR A 52 6.05 -1.05 18.47
N THR A 53 7.15 -1.67 18.12
CA THR A 53 8.04 -1.23 17.04
C THR A 53 7.90 -2.10 15.78
N ASP A 54 7.05 -3.11 15.80
CA ASP A 54 6.77 -3.93 14.62
C ASP A 54 6.00 -3.09 13.60
N ALA A 55 6.37 -3.23 12.34
CA ALA A 55 5.77 -2.43 11.28
C ALA A 55 4.40 -2.98 10.84
N PHE A 56 4.02 -4.19 11.25
CA PHE A 56 2.89 -4.92 10.67
C PHE A 56 1.91 -5.51 11.70
N ASP A 57 2.09 -5.26 12.98
CA ASP A 57 1.22 -5.77 14.04
C ASP A 57 0.17 -4.75 14.53
N ASN A 58 0.26 -3.51 14.08
CA ASN A 58 -0.70 -2.45 14.44
C ASN A 58 -2.14 -2.79 14.02
N PRO A 59 -3.14 -2.36 14.81
CA PRO A 59 -4.55 -2.53 14.45
C PRO A 59 -4.90 -1.88 13.11
N ARG A 60 -5.42 -2.65 12.17
CA ARG A 60 -5.77 -2.22 10.82
C ARG A 60 -7.04 -1.37 10.79
N VAL A 61 -7.07 -0.38 9.91
CA VAL A 61 -8.26 0.42 9.59
C VAL A 61 -8.71 0.05 8.19
N GLU A 62 -9.94 -0.41 8.03
CA GLU A 62 -10.46 -0.85 6.73
C GLU A 62 -10.34 0.26 5.68
N TYR A 63 -9.77 -0.06 4.55
CA TYR A 63 -9.68 0.82 3.38
C TYR A 63 -10.98 0.83 2.57
N LEU A 64 -11.22 1.90 1.84
CA LEU A 64 -12.32 1.97 0.87
C LEU A 64 -12.24 0.83 -0.16
N SER A 65 -11.05 0.43 -0.59
CA SER A 65 -10.83 -0.72 -1.48
C SER A 65 -11.32 -2.03 -0.88
N GLU A 66 -10.98 -2.30 0.36
CA GLU A 66 -11.41 -3.51 1.10
C GLU A 66 -12.93 -3.50 1.31
N TYR A 67 -13.48 -2.38 1.76
CA TYR A 67 -14.93 -2.22 1.92
C TYR A 67 -15.69 -2.48 0.62
N LEU A 68 -15.27 -1.86 -0.49
CA LEU A 68 -15.92 -2.02 -1.79
C LEU A 68 -15.72 -3.42 -2.37
N HIS A 69 -14.54 -4.03 -2.17
CA HIS A 69 -14.32 -5.40 -2.58
C HIS A 69 -15.25 -6.36 -1.81
N ARG A 70 -15.26 -6.27 -0.50
CA ARG A 70 -16.06 -7.12 0.37
C ARG A 70 -17.56 -6.97 0.14
N THR A 71 -18.06 -5.74 -0.08
CA THR A 71 -19.51 -5.47 -0.17
C THR A 71 -20.07 -5.53 -1.58
N GLN A 72 -19.24 -5.29 -2.59
CA GLN A 72 -19.67 -5.12 -3.99
C GLN A 72 -18.83 -5.89 -5.00
N GLY A 73 -17.82 -6.64 -4.57
CA GLY A 73 -16.92 -7.37 -5.47
C GLY A 73 -16.08 -6.45 -6.39
N LYS A 74 -15.85 -5.19 -5.99
CA LYS A 74 -15.06 -4.27 -6.81
C LYS A 74 -13.60 -4.67 -6.85
N ALA A 75 -12.97 -4.48 -8.00
CA ALA A 75 -11.53 -4.66 -8.18
C ALA A 75 -10.78 -3.37 -7.87
N LEU A 76 -9.56 -3.50 -7.35
CA LEU A 76 -8.62 -2.41 -7.16
C LEU A 76 -7.57 -2.40 -8.27
N GLY A 77 -7.31 -1.23 -8.84
CA GLY A 77 -6.18 -1.00 -9.74
C GLY A 77 -5.33 0.16 -9.25
N LEU A 78 -4.02 -0.04 -9.13
CA LEU A 78 -3.06 0.97 -8.75
C LEU A 78 -2.08 1.22 -9.89
N VAL A 79 -1.97 2.47 -10.32
CA VAL A 79 -1.03 2.90 -11.37
C VAL A 79 -0.32 4.16 -10.88
N THR A 80 1.00 4.12 -10.86
CA THR A 80 1.83 5.23 -10.38
C THR A 80 3.10 5.37 -11.21
N THR A 81 3.68 6.55 -11.23
CA THR A 81 5.04 6.80 -11.75
C THR A 81 6.12 6.66 -10.68
N SER A 82 5.73 6.49 -9.41
CA SER A 82 6.61 6.21 -8.28
C SER A 82 6.81 4.70 -8.10
N ASP A 83 7.55 4.30 -7.07
CA ASP A 83 7.56 2.90 -6.61
C ASP A 83 6.16 2.53 -6.10
N VAL A 84 5.69 1.32 -6.43
CA VAL A 84 4.40 0.83 -5.92
C VAL A 84 4.41 0.63 -4.41
N SER A 85 5.59 0.46 -3.81
CA SER A 85 5.79 0.39 -2.36
C SER A 85 5.84 1.76 -1.68
N ASP A 86 5.82 2.86 -2.45
CA ASP A 86 5.81 4.20 -1.84
C ASP A 86 4.43 4.50 -1.23
N ALA A 87 4.44 5.42 -0.29
CA ALA A 87 3.36 5.80 0.59
C ALA A 87 1.98 5.94 -0.07
N THR A 88 1.89 6.74 -1.13
CA THR A 88 0.59 7.06 -1.74
C THR A 88 -0.06 5.86 -2.45
N PRO A 89 0.64 5.06 -3.29
CA PRO A 89 0.04 3.85 -3.81
C PRO A 89 -0.21 2.80 -2.72
N ALA A 90 0.72 2.61 -1.79
CA ALA A 90 0.61 1.59 -0.74
C ALA A 90 -0.58 1.86 0.20
N ALA A 91 -0.79 3.10 0.61
CA ALA A 91 -1.90 3.47 1.50
C ALA A 91 -3.31 3.34 0.88
N ASN A 92 -3.46 2.60 -0.20
CA ASN A 92 -4.75 2.19 -0.75
C ASN A 92 -5.08 0.70 -0.50
N ALA A 93 -4.11 -0.08 0.01
CA ALA A 93 -4.25 -1.52 0.15
C ALA A 93 -3.39 -2.13 1.25
N ILE A 94 -2.38 -1.40 1.75
CA ILE A 94 -1.34 -1.96 2.62
C ILE A 94 -1.44 -1.35 4.01
N HIS A 95 -1.31 -2.20 5.03
CA HIS A 95 -1.37 -1.82 6.43
C HIS A 95 0.01 -1.92 7.04
N THR A 96 0.60 -0.77 7.40
CA THR A 96 1.91 -0.74 8.04
C THR A 96 2.10 0.51 8.91
N ALA A 97 2.85 0.36 9.99
CA ALA A 97 3.32 1.49 10.79
C ALA A 97 4.55 2.18 10.17
N ASN A 98 5.14 1.60 9.11
CA ASN A 98 6.39 2.10 8.52
C ASN A 98 6.38 2.02 6.99
N ARG A 99 6.12 3.15 6.34
CA ARG A 99 6.17 3.30 4.87
C ARG A 99 7.47 2.85 4.19
N ARG A 100 8.53 2.61 4.95
CA ARG A 100 9.82 2.16 4.41
C ARG A 100 10.02 0.65 4.49
N ALA A 101 9.07 -0.07 5.01
CA ALA A 101 9.12 -1.53 5.12
C ALA A 101 8.77 -2.21 3.77
N GLY A 102 9.49 -1.85 2.71
CA GLY A 102 9.17 -2.20 1.32
C GLY A 102 9.03 -3.70 1.07
N THR A 103 9.78 -4.55 1.77
CA THR A 103 9.64 -6.01 1.69
C THR A 103 8.21 -6.45 2.06
N GLY A 104 7.76 -6.12 3.26
CA GLY A 104 6.44 -6.52 3.73
C GLY A 104 5.30 -5.78 3.03
N ILE A 105 5.51 -4.53 2.60
CA ILE A 105 4.54 -3.78 1.80
C ILE A 105 4.24 -4.53 0.49
N VAL A 106 5.28 -4.95 -0.22
CA VAL A 106 5.10 -5.64 -1.51
C VAL A 106 4.53 -7.05 -1.30
N ASP A 107 4.88 -7.71 -0.21
CA ASP A 107 4.29 -9.02 0.13
C ASP A 107 2.79 -8.92 0.40
N GLN A 108 2.33 -7.89 1.13
CA GLN A 108 0.90 -7.68 1.37
C GLN A 108 0.08 -7.49 0.10
N TYR A 109 0.61 -6.82 -0.93
CA TYR A 109 -0.11 -6.70 -2.20
C TYR A 109 -0.54 -8.05 -2.77
N LEU A 110 0.30 -9.08 -2.63
CA LEU A 110 -0.02 -10.42 -3.09
C LEU A 110 -0.86 -11.20 -2.07
N ASP A 111 -0.43 -11.19 -0.82
CA ASP A 111 -1.00 -12.05 0.22
C ASP A 111 -2.41 -11.60 0.61
N ASP A 112 -2.63 -10.28 0.69
CA ASP A 112 -3.93 -9.70 1.05
C ASP A 112 -4.80 -9.33 -0.19
N ARG A 113 -4.43 -9.78 -1.41
CA ARG A 113 -5.19 -9.45 -2.62
C ARG A 113 -6.67 -9.86 -2.56
N GLY A 114 -6.99 -10.89 -1.80
CA GLY A 114 -8.37 -11.33 -1.56
C GLY A 114 -9.16 -10.41 -0.63
N LEU A 115 -8.49 -9.52 0.10
CA LEU A 115 -9.13 -8.53 0.97
C LEU A 115 -9.41 -7.23 0.21
N HIS A 116 -8.43 -6.70 -0.51
CA HIS A 116 -8.55 -5.42 -1.20
C HIS A 116 -8.88 -5.53 -2.70
N GLY A 117 -8.95 -6.74 -3.26
CA GLY A 117 -9.35 -6.98 -4.64
C GLY A 117 -8.37 -6.49 -5.69
N LEU A 118 -7.06 -6.45 -5.40
CA LEU A 118 -6.05 -5.97 -6.33
C LEU A 118 -5.97 -6.83 -7.59
N THR A 119 -6.15 -6.21 -8.75
CA THR A 119 -6.08 -6.84 -10.07
C THR A 119 -5.08 -6.18 -11.01
N VAL A 120 -4.75 -4.92 -10.78
CA VAL A 120 -3.77 -4.17 -11.57
C VAL A 120 -2.81 -3.46 -10.62
N LEU A 121 -1.51 -3.68 -10.81
CA LEU A 121 -0.43 -2.99 -10.09
C LEU A 121 0.65 -2.60 -11.10
N MET A 122 0.78 -1.30 -11.38
CA MET A 122 1.74 -0.76 -12.34
C MET A 122 2.51 0.41 -11.73
N GLY A 123 3.83 0.36 -11.79
CA GLY A 123 4.71 1.42 -11.27
C GLY A 123 6.18 1.00 -11.21
N GLY A 124 6.97 1.78 -10.52
CA GLY A 124 8.37 1.47 -10.19
C GLY A 124 8.50 0.50 -9.01
N GLY A 125 9.72 0.37 -8.47
CA GLY A 125 9.97 -0.44 -7.28
C GLY A 125 10.37 -1.88 -7.52
N ARG A 126 10.83 -2.22 -8.75
CA ARG A 126 11.30 -3.58 -9.11
C ARG A 126 12.25 -4.18 -8.05
N THR A 127 13.01 -3.35 -7.38
CA THR A 127 13.95 -3.76 -6.32
C THR A 127 13.30 -4.63 -5.23
N TRP A 128 12.04 -4.36 -4.89
CA TRP A 128 11.30 -5.08 -3.86
C TRP A 128 10.70 -6.41 -4.34
N PHE A 129 10.63 -6.61 -5.66
CA PHE A 129 10.11 -7.85 -6.28
C PHE A 129 11.19 -8.87 -6.58
N LEU A 130 12.46 -8.47 -6.54
CA LEU A 130 13.57 -9.40 -6.77
C LEU A 130 13.80 -10.28 -5.53
N PRO A 131 14.14 -11.58 -5.70
CA PRO A 131 14.55 -12.43 -4.58
C PRO A 131 15.65 -11.80 -3.74
N ALA A 132 15.59 -11.97 -2.43
CA ALA A 132 16.65 -11.51 -1.54
C ALA A 132 18.01 -12.10 -1.98
N GLY A 133 19.07 -11.28 -1.91
CA GLY A 133 20.42 -11.66 -2.38
C GLY A 133 20.64 -11.54 -3.89
N THR A 134 19.60 -11.28 -4.69
CA THR A 134 19.77 -10.97 -6.11
C THR A 134 20.38 -9.56 -6.28
N PRO A 135 21.33 -9.35 -7.20
CA PRO A 135 21.83 -8.00 -7.48
C PRO A 135 20.71 -7.02 -7.81
N GLY A 136 20.65 -5.91 -7.09
CA GLY A 136 19.60 -4.90 -7.23
C GLY A 136 18.33 -5.17 -6.40
N SER A 137 18.27 -6.26 -5.61
CA SER A 137 17.20 -6.47 -4.64
C SER A 137 17.34 -5.53 -3.44
N GLY A 138 16.25 -4.92 -3.03
CA GLY A 138 16.11 -4.17 -1.80
C GLY A 138 15.51 -4.98 -0.64
N ARG A 139 15.14 -6.24 -0.89
CA ARG A 139 14.51 -7.10 0.12
C ARG A 139 15.48 -7.46 1.24
N SER A 140 15.00 -7.37 2.48
CA SER A 140 15.72 -7.92 3.63
C SER A 140 15.50 -9.44 3.72
N ASN A 141 16.52 -10.16 4.20
CA ASN A 141 16.38 -11.60 4.48
C ASN A 141 15.50 -11.90 5.69
N ALA A 142 15.10 -10.90 6.45
CA ALA A 142 14.68 -11.12 7.82
C ALA A 142 13.17 -11.06 8.03
N THR A 143 12.42 -10.30 7.26
CA THR A 143 11.01 -10.12 7.61
C THR A 143 10.20 -9.68 6.40
N ASP A 144 9.22 -10.47 6.07
CA ASP A 144 8.00 -9.94 5.51
C ASP A 144 6.91 -10.04 6.59
N TYR A 145 5.79 -9.36 6.40
CA TYR A 145 4.74 -9.37 7.40
C TYR A 145 4.10 -10.76 7.59
N ALA A 146 4.16 -11.61 6.58
CA ALA A 146 3.65 -12.97 6.61
C ALA A 146 4.47 -13.90 7.52
N LEU A 147 5.70 -13.53 7.90
CA LEU A 147 6.47 -14.27 8.90
C LEU A 147 5.76 -14.36 10.25
N ASN A 148 5.05 -13.34 10.63
CA ASN A 148 4.29 -13.35 11.88
C ASN A 148 3.02 -14.20 11.79
N ALA A 149 2.62 -14.58 10.57
CA ALA A 149 1.38 -15.29 10.34
C ALA A 149 1.59 -16.72 9.88
N TYR A 150 2.41 -17.02 8.86
CA TYR A 150 2.33 -18.34 8.24
C TYR A 150 3.58 -18.84 7.51
N GLU A 151 4.47 -18.03 6.96
CA GLU A 151 5.56 -18.51 6.09
C GLU A 151 6.80 -17.62 6.10
N ALA A 152 7.97 -18.25 6.07
CA ALA A 152 9.23 -17.56 5.76
C ALA A 152 9.33 -17.40 4.24
N HIS A 153 9.16 -16.20 3.75
CA HIS A 153 9.39 -15.90 2.33
C HIS A 153 10.89 -15.84 2.02
N THR A 154 11.48 -16.99 1.78
CA THR A 154 12.90 -17.11 1.41
C THR A 154 13.16 -16.75 -0.04
N ALA A 155 12.15 -16.86 -0.91
CA ALA A 155 12.20 -16.45 -2.30
C ALA A 155 11.66 -15.01 -2.45
N GLY A 156 12.16 -14.29 -3.43
CA GLY A 156 11.61 -12.97 -3.75
C GLY A 156 10.22 -13.07 -4.35
N LEU A 157 9.46 -12.02 -4.18
CA LEU A 157 8.06 -11.96 -4.59
C LEU A 157 7.86 -12.10 -6.11
N VAL A 158 8.87 -11.77 -6.92
CA VAL A 158 8.83 -11.94 -8.39
C VAL A 158 8.45 -13.36 -8.77
N ASN A 159 9.02 -14.38 -8.10
CA ASN A 159 8.68 -15.76 -8.40
C ASN A 159 7.24 -16.10 -8.04
N ARG A 160 6.72 -15.54 -6.96
CA ARG A 160 5.33 -15.74 -6.51
C ARG A 160 4.36 -15.03 -7.46
N TRP A 161 4.67 -13.81 -7.84
CA TRP A 161 3.88 -13.06 -8.82
C TRP A 161 3.89 -13.71 -10.20
N GLN A 162 5.03 -14.18 -10.67
CA GLN A 162 5.14 -14.90 -11.94
C GLN A 162 4.33 -16.21 -11.92
N ALA A 163 4.39 -16.97 -10.83
CA ALA A 163 3.58 -18.16 -10.68
C ALA A 163 2.08 -17.86 -10.65
N SER A 164 1.69 -16.75 -10.01
CA SER A 164 0.29 -16.31 -9.99
C SER A 164 -0.17 -15.79 -11.35
N ALA A 165 0.68 -15.06 -12.06
CA ALA A 165 0.39 -14.56 -13.40
C ALA A 165 0.29 -15.70 -14.42
N GLY A 166 1.16 -16.69 -14.34
CA GLY A 166 1.07 -17.88 -15.20
C GLY A 166 -0.24 -18.64 -15.05
N ALA A 167 -0.81 -18.68 -13.84
CA ALA A 167 -2.12 -19.26 -13.61
C ALA A 167 -3.27 -18.41 -14.19
N LEU A 168 -3.07 -17.08 -14.31
CA LEU A 168 -4.04 -16.17 -14.92
C LEU A 168 -3.94 -16.14 -16.44
N ASP A 169 -2.73 -16.23 -16.99
CA ASP A 169 -2.50 -16.26 -18.45
C ASP A 169 -2.95 -17.58 -19.08
N ALA A 170 -2.91 -18.69 -18.37
CA ALA A 170 -3.45 -19.96 -18.84
C ALA A 170 -4.97 -19.93 -19.11
N ASN A 171 -5.67 -18.87 -18.69
CA ASN A 171 -7.10 -18.67 -18.94
C ASN A 171 -7.40 -17.52 -19.91
N ARG A 172 -6.38 -17.02 -20.62
CA ARG A 172 -6.53 -15.87 -21.54
C ARG A 172 -6.47 -16.24 -23.04
N ASP A 173 -6.38 -17.49 -23.39
CA ASP A 173 -6.49 -17.98 -24.78
C ASP A 173 -7.93 -18.37 -25.14
#